data_b4de72db15819cd5c9fb836a579f6ef2
#
_entry.id   b4de72db15819cd5c9fb836a579f6ef2
#
_cell.length_a   1.000
_cell.length_b   1.000
_cell.length_c   1.000
_cell.angle_alpha   90.00
_cell.angle_beta   90.00
_cell.angle_gamma   90.00
#
_symmetry.space_group_name_H-M   'P 1'
#
loop_
_entity.id
_entity.type
_entity.pdbx_description
1 polymer ?
#
loop_
_entity_poly.entity_id
_entity_poly.type
_entity_poly.pdbx_seq_one_letter_code
_entity_poly.pdbx_strand_id
1 'polypeptide(L)'
;DALPIFPEVDEAKCTACGACVKACPKAIIEIRPQGKKSRRVYVSCVNKDKGAVARKACTVSCIGCGKCVKTCPFEAITLENNLAYIDPDKCKSCRKCVEVCPQNTIIELNFPPRKPKEEAPAAPKETVTPKETAEAPKVTE
;
A
#
# COMPACT_ATOMS: atom_id res chain seq x y z
N ASP A 1 6.99 -19.44 25.09
CA ASP A 1 7.26 -18.74 23.82
C ASP A 1 5.97 -18.66 23.01
N ALA A 2 5.23 -17.58 23.22
CA ALA A 2 4.07 -17.30 22.39
C ALA A 2 4.59 -16.88 21.01
N LEU A 3 4.59 -17.81 20.06
CA LEU A 3 4.79 -17.49 18.66
C LEU A 3 3.72 -16.50 18.23
N PRO A 4 4.06 -15.43 17.50
CA PRO A 4 3.06 -14.52 16.97
C PRO A 4 2.07 -15.32 16.13
N ILE A 5 0.83 -15.38 16.57
CA ILE A 5 -0.24 -16.12 15.88
C ILE A 5 -0.71 -15.26 14.70
N PHE A 6 0.05 -15.29 13.62
CA PHE A 6 -0.42 -14.75 12.34
C PHE A 6 -1.09 -15.87 11.55
N PRO A 7 -2.27 -15.66 10.99
CA PRO A 7 -2.89 -16.63 10.10
C PRO A 7 -2.05 -16.71 8.82
N GLU A 8 -1.40 -17.83 8.62
CA GLU A 8 -0.66 -18.13 7.39
C GLU A 8 -1.46 -19.12 6.54
N VAL A 9 -1.60 -18.82 5.26
CA VAL A 9 -2.32 -19.69 4.33
C VAL A 9 -1.32 -20.42 3.44
N ASP A 10 -1.29 -21.74 3.56
CA ASP A 10 -0.55 -22.60 2.63
C ASP A 10 -1.28 -22.64 1.28
N GLU A 11 -0.74 -21.95 0.30
CA GLU A 11 -1.35 -21.82 -1.03
C GLU A 11 -1.43 -23.16 -1.80
N ALA A 12 -0.53 -24.10 -1.52
CA ALA A 12 -0.53 -25.40 -2.17
C ALA A 12 -1.69 -26.28 -1.68
N LYS A 13 -2.13 -26.08 -0.43
CA LYS A 13 -3.22 -26.82 0.20
C LYS A 13 -4.56 -26.08 0.16
N CYS A 14 -4.55 -24.80 -0.16
CA CYS A 14 -5.74 -23.97 -0.14
C CYS A 14 -6.66 -24.28 -1.32
N THR A 15 -7.90 -24.63 -1.02
CA THR A 15 -8.95 -24.91 -2.02
C THR A 15 -9.77 -23.68 -2.41
N ALA A 16 -9.41 -22.49 -1.91
CA ALA A 16 -10.12 -21.23 -2.14
C ALA A 16 -11.62 -21.27 -1.75
N CYS A 17 -12.01 -22.07 -0.78
CA CYS A 17 -13.40 -22.25 -0.36
C CYS A 17 -14.06 -21.00 0.30
N GLY A 18 -13.27 -20.00 0.69
CA GLY A 18 -13.75 -18.75 1.29
C GLY A 18 -14.20 -18.83 2.75
N ALA A 19 -14.09 -19.96 3.42
CA ALA A 19 -14.50 -20.10 4.81
C ALA A 19 -13.72 -19.15 5.75
N CYS A 20 -12.39 -19.02 5.56
CA CYS A 20 -11.55 -18.11 6.33
C CYS A 20 -11.92 -16.63 6.12
N VAL A 21 -12.34 -16.24 4.91
CA VAL A 21 -12.79 -14.88 4.61
C VAL A 21 -14.04 -14.55 5.40
N LYS A 22 -15.00 -15.48 5.43
CA LYS A 22 -16.27 -15.32 6.18
C LYS A 22 -16.06 -15.32 7.69
N ALA A 23 -15.13 -16.11 8.17
CA ALA A 23 -14.83 -16.26 9.61
C ALA A 23 -13.97 -15.11 10.17
N CYS A 24 -13.28 -14.33 9.33
CA CYS A 24 -12.37 -13.29 9.77
C CYS A 24 -13.11 -12.04 10.29
N PRO A 25 -13.08 -11.74 11.62
CA PRO A 25 -13.80 -10.59 12.18
C PRO A 25 -13.20 -9.24 11.74
N LYS A 26 -11.94 -9.22 11.35
CA LYS A 26 -11.22 -8.03 10.89
C LYS A 26 -11.33 -7.80 9.37
N ALA A 27 -11.92 -8.74 8.63
CA ALA A 27 -12.04 -8.68 7.17
C ALA A 27 -10.70 -8.40 6.46
N ILE A 28 -9.61 -9.00 6.93
CA ILE A 28 -8.26 -8.83 6.38
C ILE A 28 -7.85 -9.94 5.42
N ILE A 29 -8.67 -10.95 5.26
CA ILE A 29 -8.43 -12.09 4.37
C ILE A 29 -9.25 -11.90 3.10
N GLU A 30 -8.60 -12.00 1.96
CA GLU A 30 -9.21 -11.82 0.65
C GLU A 30 -8.79 -12.96 -0.29
N ILE A 31 -9.75 -13.48 -1.06
CA ILE A 31 -9.44 -14.41 -2.14
C ILE A 31 -9.08 -13.62 -3.39
N ARG A 32 -7.92 -13.90 -3.94
CA ARG A 32 -7.44 -13.28 -5.17
C ARG A 32 -7.11 -14.33 -6.21
N PRO A 33 -7.39 -14.07 -7.51
CA PRO A 33 -7.00 -14.98 -8.57
C PRO A 33 -5.48 -15.08 -8.65
N GLN A 34 -4.99 -16.28 -8.88
CA GLN A 34 -3.57 -16.49 -9.16
C GLN A 34 -3.28 -16.05 -10.60
N GLY A 35 -2.37 -15.08 -10.76
CA GLY A 35 -1.87 -14.67 -12.05
C GLY A 35 -0.98 -15.73 -12.70
N LYS A 36 -0.55 -15.48 -13.93
CA LYS A 36 0.40 -16.36 -14.65
C LYS A 36 1.65 -16.62 -13.80
N LYS A 37 2.04 -17.88 -13.63
CA LYS A 37 3.15 -18.33 -12.77
C LYS A 37 2.98 -17.94 -11.28
N SER A 38 1.75 -17.90 -10.79
CA SER A 38 1.38 -17.48 -9.42
C SER A 38 1.93 -16.12 -9.01
N ARG A 39 2.23 -15.24 -10.00
CA ARG A 39 2.74 -13.89 -9.75
C ARG A 39 1.63 -12.95 -9.33
N ARG A 40 1.88 -12.19 -8.27
CA ARG A 40 0.94 -11.18 -7.80
C ARG A 40 1.64 -10.02 -7.13
N VAL A 41 1.00 -8.87 -7.21
CA VAL A 41 1.39 -7.62 -6.56
C VAL A 41 0.19 -7.13 -5.76
N TYR A 42 0.38 -6.85 -4.49
CA TYR A 42 -0.70 -6.40 -3.62
C TYR A 42 -0.18 -5.46 -2.53
N VAL A 43 -1.10 -4.69 -1.94
CA VAL A 43 -0.82 -3.86 -0.78
C VAL A 43 -1.01 -4.69 0.48
N SER A 44 0.03 -4.81 1.31
CA SER A 44 -0.01 -5.61 2.54
C SER A 44 -0.50 -4.84 3.76
N CYS A 45 -1.22 -3.75 3.56
CA CYS A 45 -1.75 -2.90 4.60
C CYS A 45 -3.28 -2.83 4.52
N VAL A 46 -3.94 -2.82 5.66
CA VAL A 46 -5.41 -2.64 5.80
C VAL A 46 -5.75 -1.43 6.66
N ASN A 47 -4.75 -0.67 7.11
CA ASN A 47 -4.95 0.51 7.94
C ASN A 47 -5.50 1.66 7.10
N LYS A 48 -6.61 2.25 7.54
CA LYS A 48 -7.31 3.37 6.90
C LYS A 48 -7.05 4.72 7.57
N ASP A 49 -6.17 4.75 8.58
CA ASP A 49 -5.80 5.98 9.27
C ASP A 49 -5.09 6.97 8.36
N LYS A 50 -5.12 8.24 8.74
CA LYS A 50 -4.36 9.28 8.06
C LYS A 50 -2.87 8.92 8.02
N GLY A 51 -2.21 9.17 6.89
CA GLY A 51 -0.84 8.74 6.64
C GLY A 51 0.17 9.10 7.74
N ALA A 52 0.01 10.23 8.42
CA ALA A 52 0.88 10.63 9.54
C ALA A 52 0.71 9.71 10.77
N VAL A 53 -0.52 9.29 11.06
CA VAL A 53 -0.83 8.36 12.16
C VAL A 53 -0.39 6.95 11.81
N ALA A 54 -0.74 6.50 10.61
CA ALA A 54 -0.36 5.18 10.10
C ALA A 54 1.16 4.96 10.13
N ARG A 55 1.95 5.97 9.72
CA ARG A 55 3.41 5.92 9.74
C ARG A 55 4.00 5.84 11.15
N LYS A 56 3.37 6.47 12.15
CA LYS A 56 3.81 6.37 13.55
C LYS A 56 3.52 4.98 14.12
N ALA A 57 2.42 4.36 13.71
CA ALA A 57 2.02 3.04 14.18
C ALA A 57 2.81 1.91 13.53
N CYS A 58 3.17 2.05 12.25
CA CYS A 58 3.87 1.01 11.49
C CYS A 58 4.77 1.61 10.40
N THR A 59 6.03 1.20 10.37
CA THR A 59 7.05 1.70 9.43
C THR A 59 6.79 1.31 7.98
N VAL A 60 6.04 0.24 7.74
CA VAL A 60 5.67 -0.28 6.41
C VAL A 60 4.20 -0.05 6.06
N SER A 61 3.50 0.84 6.79
CA SER A 61 2.10 1.14 6.53
C SER A 61 1.88 1.94 5.25
N CYS A 62 0.72 1.78 4.63
CA CYS A 62 0.29 2.66 3.55
C CYS A 62 -0.03 4.05 4.12
N ILE A 63 0.54 5.10 3.53
CA ILE A 63 0.32 6.50 3.95
C ILE A 63 -0.62 7.26 3.02
N GLY A 64 -1.24 6.57 2.06
CA GLY A 64 -2.18 7.19 1.12
C GLY A 64 -1.55 8.22 0.19
N CYS A 65 -0.25 8.16 -0.10
CA CYS A 65 0.47 9.18 -0.87
C CYS A 65 0.10 9.25 -2.37
N GLY A 66 -0.62 8.27 -2.91
CA GLY A 66 -1.09 8.24 -4.29
C GLY A 66 -0.02 8.03 -5.38
N LYS A 67 1.26 7.87 -5.04
CA LYS A 67 2.33 7.69 -6.03
C LYS A 67 2.13 6.43 -6.88
N CYS A 68 1.70 5.34 -6.26
CA CYS A 68 1.41 4.08 -6.94
C CYS A 68 0.27 4.22 -7.95
N VAL A 69 -0.77 5.00 -7.63
CA VAL A 69 -1.91 5.26 -8.53
C VAL A 69 -1.42 5.99 -9.78
N LYS A 70 -0.66 7.08 -9.61
CA LYS A 70 -0.12 7.87 -10.73
C LYS A 70 0.83 7.09 -11.63
N THR A 71 1.54 6.12 -11.07
CA THR A 71 2.54 5.32 -11.81
C THR A 71 1.93 4.11 -12.51
N CYS A 72 0.69 3.73 -12.17
CA CYS A 72 0.06 2.56 -12.75
C CYS A 72 -0.48 2.85 -14.16
N PRO A 73 0.09 2.25 -15.23
CA PRO A 73 -0.37 2.48 -16.60
C PRO A 73 -1.68 1.75 -16.94
N PHE A 74 -2.15 0.88 -16.05
CA PHE A 74 -3.35 0.07 -16.24
C PHE A 74 -4.52 0.52 -15.36
N GLU A 75 -4.37 1.63 -14.63
CA GLU A 75 -5.39 2.14 -13.71
C GLU A 75 -5.94 1.07 -12.75
N ALA A 76 -5.09 0.11 -12.41
CA ALA A 76 -5.43 -1.01 -11.55
C ALA A 76 -5.35 -0.68 -10.05
N ILE A 77 -5.02 0.56 -9.70
CA ILE A 77 -4.82 0.96 -8.31
C ILE A 77 -5.80 2.08 -7.96
N THR A 78 -6.64 1.83 -6.98
CA THR A 78 -7.54 2.83 -6.39
C THR A 78 -7.02 3.27 -5.03
N LEU A 79 -7.37 4.47 -4.61
CA LEU A 79 -7.04 5.01 -3.31
C LEU A 79 -8.33 5.38 -2.59
N GLU A 80 -8.68 4.62 -1.56
CA GLU A 80 -9.87 4.85 -0.75
C GLU A 80 -9.50 4.90 0.73
N ASN A 81 -10.05 5.85 1.47
CA ASN A 81 -9.82 5.99 2.91
C ASN A 81 -8.33 5.93 3.29
N ASN A 82 -7.47 6.67 2.59
CA ASN A 82 -6.01 6.72 2.77
C ASN A 82 -5.28 5.38 2.53
N LEU A 83 -5.94 4.40 1.95
CA LEU A 83 -5.40 3.08 1.66
C LEU A 83 -5.43 2.83 0.15
N ALA A 84 -4.31 2.38 -0.40
CA ALA A 84 -4.24 1.95 -1.79
C ALA A 84 -4.71 0.50 -1.91
N TYR A 85 -5.53 0.22 -2.91
CA TYR A 85 -5.99 -1.11 -3.26
C TYR A 85 -5.58 -1.43 -4.70
N ILE A 86 -5.08 -2.63 -4.95
CA ILE A 86 -4.69 -3.10 -6.27
C ILE A 86 -5.72 -4.12 -6.75
N ASP A 87 -6.43 -3.78 -7.82
CA ASP A 87 -7.39 -4.66 -8.48
C ASP A 87 -6.63 -5.81 -9.19
N PRO A 88 -6.85 -7.07 -8.80
CA PRO A 88 -6.14 -8.21 -9.38
C PRO A 88 -6.48 -8.44 -10.85
N ASP A 89 -7.69 -8.09 -11.30
CA ASP A 89 -8.15 -8.34 -12.67
C ASP A 89 -7.53 -7.36 -13.67
N LYS A 90 -7.36 -6.10 -13.26
CA LYS A 90 -6.72 -5.06 -14.05
C LYS A 90 -5.19 -5.09 -13.98
N CYS A 91 -4.64 -5.65 -12.92
CA CYS A 91 -3.20 -5.64 -12.67
C CYS A 91 -2.45 -6.58 -13.61
N LYS A 92 -1.55 -6.05 -14.42
CA LYS A 92 -0.67 -6.83 -15.31
C LYS A 92 0.67 -7.21 -14.67
N SER A 93 0.80 -7.06 -13.35
CA SER A 93 2.00 -7.43 -12.59
C SER A 93 3.30 -6.79 -13.12
N CYS A 94 3.23 -5.53 -13.57
CA CYS A 94 4.36 -4.79 -14.13
C CYS A 94 5.38 -4.30 -13.10
N ARG A 95 5.06 -4.35 -11.80
CA ARG A 95 5.94 -4.02 -10.65
C ARG A 95 6.32 -2.55 -10.50
N LYS A 96 5.89 -1.63 -11.35
CA LYS A 96 6.23 -0.20 -11.25
C LYS A 96 5.77 0.44 -9.94
N CYS A 97 4.59 0.05 -9.44
CA CYS A 97 4.05 0.54 -8.17
C CYS A 97 4.91 0.15 -6.95
N VAL A 98 5.55 -1.02 -6.99
CA VAL A 98 6.46 -1.48 -5.92
C VAL A 98 7.68 -0.57 -5.83
N GLU A 99 8.20 -0.13 -6.97
CA GLU A 99 9.38 0.73 -7.05
C GLU A 99 9.18 2.13 -6.48
N VAL A 100 7.99 2.69 -6.67
CA VAL A 100 7.68 4.06 -6.26
C VAL A 100 7.11 4.16 -4.85
N CYS A 101 6.85 3.04 -4.19
CA CYS A 101 6.31 3.03 -2.85
C CYS A 101 7.37 3.41 -1.81
N PRO A 102 7.25 4.58 -1.13
CA PRO A 102 8.25 5.03 -0.17
C PRO A 102 8.24 4.23 1.15
N GLN A 103 7.15 3.51 1.41
CA GLN A 103 6.98 2.72 2.64
C GLN A 103 7.16 1.22 2.41
N ASN A 104 7.46 0.79 1.18
CA ASN A 104 7.57 -0.63 0.80
C ASN A 104 6.35 -1.47 1.20
N THR A 105 5.17 -0.84 1.22
CA THR A 105 3.90 -1.49 1.59
C THR A 105 3.40 -2.46 0.52
N ILE A 106 3.84 -2.28 -0.72
CA ILE A 106 3.41 -3.10 -1.86
C ILE A 106 4.36 -4.27 -1.98
N ILE A 107 3.82 -5.47 -1.81
CA ILE A 107 4.57 -6.73 -1.87
C ILE A 107 4.37 -7.39 -3.24
N GLU A 108 5.43 -8.00 -3.72
CA GLU A 108 5.44 -8.83 -4.91
C GLU A 108 5.79 -10.27 -4.56
N LEU A 109 5.00 -11.23 -5.05
CA LEU A 109 5.23 -12.66 -4.82
C LEU A 109 5.52 -13.38 -6.14
N ASN A 110 6.42 -14.38 -6.06
CA ASN A 110 6.80 -15.25 -7.17
C ASN A 110 7.41 -14.53 -8.38
N PHE A 111 8.10 -13.42 -8.11
CA PHE A 111 8.89 -12.73 -9.12
C PHE A 111 10.37 -13.10 -9.01
N PRO A 112 11.11 -13.08 -10.13
CA PRO A 112 12.57 -13.20 -10.07
C PRO A 112 13.16 -12.02 -9.30
N PRO A 113 14.29 -12.22 -8.58
CA PRO A 113 14.95 -11.15 -7.83
C PRO A 113 15.28 -9.99 -8.76
N ARG A 114 15.05 -8.77 -8.26
CA ARG A 114 15.44 -7.55 -8.99
C ARG A 114 16.95 -7.41 -8.96
N LYS A 115 17.51 -6.94 -10.06
CA LYS A 115 18.86 -6.39 -10.02
C LYS A 115 18.84 -5.22 -9.02
N PRO A 116 19.83 -5.10 -8.11
CA PRO A 116 19.88 -3.98 -7.18
C PRO A 116 19.86 -2.67 -7.99
N LYS A 117 18.95 -1.79 -7.66
CA LYS A 117 18.99 -0.41 -8.14
C LYS A 117 20.21 0.24 -7.47
N GLU A 118 21.12 0.77 -8.28
CA GLU A 118 21.99 1.82 -7.82
C GLU A 118 21.12 2.93 -7.22
N GLU A 119 21.40 3.29 -5.98
CA GLU A 119 20.68 4.35 -5.24
C GLU A 119 20.76 5.63 -6.06
N ALA A 120 19.65 6.09 -6.59
CA ALA A 120 19.52 7.43 -7.08
C ALA A 120 19.62 8.39 -5.87
N PRO A 121 20.44 9.45 -5.95
CA PRO A 121 20.67 10.34 -4.82
C PRO A 121 19.37 10.98 -4.33
N ALA A 122 19.23 11.05 -3.02
CA ALA A 122 18.12 11.70 -2.34
C ALA A 122 17.92 13.12 -2.86
N ALA A 123 16.75 13.41 -3.43
CA ALA A 123 16.36 14.76 -3.78
C ALA A 123 16.29 15.64 -2.53
N PRO A 124 16.78 16.90 -2.60
CA PRO A 124 16.86 17.78 -1.45
C PRO A 124 15.48 18.11 -0.89
N LYS A 125 15.41 18.17 0.42
CA LYS A 125 14.23 18.64 1.17
C LYS A 125 13.99 20.11 0.81
N GLU A 126 12.96 20.40 0.05
CA GLU A 126 12.43 21.75 -0.01
C GLU A 126 11.67 22.03 1.29
N THR A 127 12.26 22.88 2.09
CA THR A 127 11.65 23.53 3.24
C THR A 127 10.58 24.50 2.74
N VAL A 128 9.31 24.09 2.90
CA VAL A 128 8.20 25.03 2.74
C VAL A 128 8.08 25.82 4.02
N THR A 129 8.53 27.05 3.99
CA THR A 129 8.27 28.06 5.01
C THR A 129 6.76 28.40 5.04
N PRO A 130 6.13 28.47 6.23
CA PRO A 130 4.77 28.95 6.31
C PRO A 130 4.73 30.46 6.10
N LYS A 131 4.01 30.90 5.09
CA LYS A 131 3.64 32.29 4.90
C LYS A 131 2.56 32.66 5.92
N GLU A 132 2.97 33.45 6.88
CA GLU A 132 2.17 34.25 7.77
C GLU A 132 1.37 35.28 6.97
N THR A 133 0.06 35.29 7.09
CA THR A 133 -0.75 36.45 6.79
C THR A 133 -1.75 36.65 7.90
N ALA A 134 -1.34 37.50 8.83
CA ALA A 134 -2.23 38.27 9.66
C ALA A 134 -2.97 39.27 8.77
N GLU A 135 -4.27 39.39 8.94
CA GLU A 135 -4.93 40.69 9.03
C GLU A 135 -6.41 40.51 9.36
N ALA A 136 -6.78 40.98 10.53
CA ALA A 136 -8.15 41.10 10.98
C ALA A 136 -8.75 42.41 10.42
N PRO A 137 -10.01 42.46 9.97
CA PRO A 137 -10.70 43.72 9.78
C PRO A 137 -11.36 44.20 11.07
N LYS A 138 -11.06 45.46 11.42
CA LYS A 138 -11.66 46.25 12.49
C LYS A 138 -13.16 46.42 12.23
N VAL A 139 -13.92 46.18 13.29
CA VAL A 139 -15.30 46.64 13.41
C VAL A 139 -15.24 48.12 13.86
N THR A 140 -15.89 49.01 13.11
CA THR A 140 -16.29 50.32 13.54
C THR A 140 -17.80 50.44 13.46
N GLU A 141 -18.39 50.77 14.61
CA GLU A 141 -19.69 51.41 14.90
C GLU A 141 -20.89 51.16 14.01
#